data_1ede29379c7c50f992c4c165316b1be1
#
_entry.id   1ede29379c7c50f992c4c165316b1be1
#
_cell.length_a   1.000
_cell.length_b   1.000
_cell.length_c   1.000
_cell.angle_alpha   90.00
_cell.angle_beta   90.00
_cell.angle_gamma   90.00
#
_symmetry.space_group_name_H-M   'P 1'
#
loop_
_entity.id
_entity.type
_entity.pdbx_description
1 polymer ?
#
loop_
_entity_poly.entity_id
_entity_poly.type
_entity_poly.pdbx_seq_one_letter_code
_entity_poly.pdbx_strand_id
1 'polypeptide(L)'
;MSNSLFQLIKKTTKQNLNYVVSAYKDNVAFIEGPTIKQFAPEHGHKPSTYKESNFKSVISLKAETHNFPTTVEPFSGAATGSGGEIRDRLAGGQGSLPLAGTAVYMTPYPRINDSKIGFSERNWLYQKPIEILIKASNGASDFGNKFGQPLISGSLLTFEHKEENKLYGFDKVIMLAGGIGFGKYSDSKKKKIQEGLSLIHI
;
A
#
# COMPACT_ATOMS: atom_id res chain seq x y z
N MET A 1 -12.37 23.59 21.81
CA MET A 1 -12.66 22.35 21.04
C MET A 1 -11.35 21.63 20.79
N SER A 2 -11.19 20.40 21.27
CA SER A 2 -10.00 19.59 21.02
C SER A 2 -9.98 19.10 19.57
N ASN A 3 -8.86 19.27 18.88
CA ASN A 3 -8.69 18.73 17.54
C ASN A 3 -8.70 17.18 17.59
N SER A 4 -9.36 16.53 16.64
CA SER A 4 -9.22 15.09 16.46
C SER A 4 -7.80 14.74 15.98
N LEU A 5 -7.36 13.48 16.20
CA LEU A 5 -6.06 13.00 15.70
C LEU A 5 -5.92 13.22 14.19
N PHE A 6 -6.98 12.98 13.43
CA PHE A 6 -6.96 13.18 11.98
C PHE A 6 -6.81 14.67 11.59
N GLN A 7 -7.42 15.57 12.36
CA GLN A 7 -7.21 17.03 12.15
C GLN A 7 -5.77 17.44 12.44
N LEU A 8 -5.13 16.85 13.46
CA LEU A 8 -3.73 17.09 13.77
C LEU A 8 -2.81 16.61 12.65
N ILE A 9 -3.06 15.40 12.12
CA ILE A 9 -2.33 14.87 10.96
C ILE A 9 -2.48 15.80 9.75
N LYS A 10 -3.69 16.22 9.42
CA LYS A 10 -3.93 17.16 8.32
C LYS A 10 -3.27 18.51 8.52
N LYS A 11 -3.12 18.95 9.77
CA LYS A 11 -2.45 20.22 10.09
C LYS A 11 -0.99 20.20 9.69
N THR A 12 -0.27 19.09 9.90
CA THR A 12 1.14 18.95 9.48
C THR A 12 1.30 19.14 7.97
N THR A 13 0.45 18.51 7.19
CA THR A 13 0.44 18.67 5.73
C THR A 13 0.13 20.11 5.31
N LYS A 14 -0.85 20.75 5.95
CA LYS A 14 -1.18 22.15 5.64
C LYS A 14 -0.03 23.12 5.93
N GLN A 15 0.77 22.85 6.95
CA GLN A 15 1.93 23.68 7.32
C GLN A 15 3.14 23.44 6.42
N ASN A 16 3.21 22.27 5.75
CA ASN A 16 4.32 21.86 4.89
C ASN A 16 3.78 21.34 3.56
N LEU A 17 3.22 22.23 2.76
CA LEU A 17 2.68 21.90 1.44
C LEU A 17 3.75 21.66 0.37
N ASN A 18 5.03 21.84 0.70
CA ASN A 18 6.13 21.64 -0.20
C ASN A 18 6.04 20.24 -0.85
N TYR A 19 6.05 20.23 -2.17
CA TYR A 19 5.98 19.00 -3.00
C TYR A 19 4.65 18.24 -2.96
N VAL A 20 3.68 18.58 -2.10
CA VAL A 20 2.38 17.89 -2.06
C VAL A 20 1.49 18.39 -3.20
N VAL A 21 1.15 17.49 -4.13
CA VAL A 21 0.24 17.76 -5.25
C VAL A 21 -1.20 17.45 -4.86
N SER A 22 -1.43 16.32 -4.20
CA SER A 22 -2.74 15.91 -3.70
C SER A 22 -2.60 15.01 -2.47
N ALA A 23 -3.33 15.33 -1.40
CA ALA A 23 -3.45 14.49 -0.21
C ALA A 23 -4.85 14.62 0.38
N TYR A 24 -5.36 13.54 0.98
CA TYR A 24 -6.68 13.44 1.64
C TYR A 24 -7.90 13.73 0.76
N LYS A 25 -7.74 13.64 -0.56
CA LYS A 25 -8.82 13.87 -1.56
C LYS A 25 -9.15 12.63 -2.37
N ASP A 26 -8.25 11.68 -2.38
CA ASP A 26 -8.35 10.41 -3.07
C ASP A 26 -7.78 9.32 -2.16
N ASN A 27 -7.90 8.06 -2.55
CA ASN A 27 -7.31 6.92 -1.83
C ASN A 27 -5.77 6.85 -1.97
N VAL A 28 -5.20 7.75 -2.76
CA VAL A 28 -3.76 7.86 -3.03
C VAL A 28 -3.30 9.30 -2.78
N ALA A 29 -2.08 9.46 -2.32
CA ALA A 29 -1.42 10.76 -2.27
C ALA A 29 -0.46 10.92 -3.46
N PHE A 30 -0.34 12.16 -3.95
CA PHE A 30 0.63 12.52 -4.98
C PHE A 30 1.56 13.61 -4.47
N ILE A 31 2.85 13.41 -4.71
CA ILE A 31 3.89 14.42 -4.52
C ILE A 31 4.55 14.74 -5.87
N GLU A 32 5.20 15.89 -5.97
CA GLU A 32 5.94 16.27 -7.17
C GLU A 32 7.06 15.28 -7.45
N GLY A 33 7.15 14.85 -8.69
CA GLY A 33 8.24 14.05 -9.22
C GLY A 33 9.15 14.88 -10.14
N PRO A 34 10.26 14.30 -10.61
CA PRO A 34 11.15 14.93 -11.56
C PRO A 34 10.48 15.10 -12.93
N THR A 35 11.04 15.99 -13.77
CA THR A 35 10.73 15.97 -15.20
C THR A 35 11.40 14.74 -15.80
N ILE A 36 10.63 13.92 -16.48
CA ILE A 36 11.10 12.67 -17.09
C ILE A 36 10.89 12.68 -18.60
N LYS A 37 11.75 11.94 -19.28
CA LYS A 37 11.63 11.63 -20.70
C LYS A 37 10.94 10.31 -20.90
N GLN A 38 10.02 10.25 -21.83
CA GLN A 38 9.32 9.03 -22.21
C GLN A 38 9.36 8.86 -23.73
N PHE A 39 9.70 7.67 -24.18
CA PHE A 39 9.53 7.25 -25.56
C PHE A 39 8.23 6.44 -25.66
N ALA A 40 7.22 7.02 -26.27
CA ALA A 40 5.88 6.45 -26.32
C ALA A 40 5.15 6.89 -27.60
N PRO A 41 4.02 6.23 -27.95
CA PRO A 41 3.16 6.71 -29.02
C PRO A 41 2.72 8.15 -28.75
N GLU A 42 2.72 8.99 -29.79
CA GLU A 42 2.28 10.39 -29.70
C GLU A 42 0.83 10.51 -29.27
N HIS A 43 -0.01 9.54 -29.70
CA HIS A 43 -1.42 9.47 -29.35
C HIS A 43 -1.75 8.10 -28.73
N GLY A 44 -2.32 8.10 -27.53
CA GLY A 44 -2.68 6.88 -26.82
C GLY A 44 -3.94 6.16 -27.33
N HIS A 45 -4.75 6.82 -28.19
CA HIS A 45 -6.08 6.31 -28.58
C HIS A 45 -6.18 5.98 -30.08
N LYS A 46 -5.12 6.16 -30.84
CA LYS A 46 -5.07 5.83 -32.27
C LYS A 46 -3.64 5.48 -32.67
N PRO A 47 -3.45 4.71 -33.76
CA PRO A 47 -2.12 4.47 -34.31
C PRO A 47 -1.36 5.78 -34.52
N SER A 48 -0.12 5.82 -34.06
CA SER A 48 0.74 6.99 -34.17
C SER A 48 2.22 6.58 -34.08
N THR A 49 3.09 7.48 -34.54
CA THR A 49 4.53 7.30 -34.39
C THR A 49 4.96 7.40 -32.93
N TYR A 50 6.04 6.67 -32.60
CA TYR A 50 6.69 6.82 -31.30
C TYR A 50 7.55 8.10 -31.32
N LYS A 51 7.45 8.87 -30.25
CA LYS A 51 8.24 10.08 -30.05
C LYS A 51 8.78 10.18 -28.64
N GLU A 52 9.92 10.81 -28.49
CA GLU A 52 10.43 11.25 -27.20
C GLU A 52 9.64 12.50 -26.76
N SER A 53 9.14 12.46 -25.54
CA SER A 53 8.45 13.59 -24.92
C SER A 53 8.91 13.79 -23.48
N ASN A 54 8.94 15.05 -23.05
CA ASN A 54 9.21 15.41 -21.66
C ASN A 54 7.90 15.75 -20.97
N PHE A 55 7.74 15.31 -19.72
CA PHE A 55 6.61 15.72 -18.90
C PHE A 55 6.98 15.84 -17.42
N LYS A 56 6.28 16.73 -16.72
CA LYS A 56 6.35 16.82 -15.26
C LYS A 56 5.67 15.60 -14.69
N SER A 57 6.37 14.83 -13.85
CA SER A 57 5.81 13.65 -13.22
C SER A 57 5.28 13.93 -11.81
N VAL A 58 4.52 12.98 -11.29
CA VAL A 58 4.16 12.85 -9.88
C VAL A 58 4.54 11.46 -9.40
N ILE A 59 4.85 11.38 -8.10
CA ILE A 59 5.01 10.11 -7.40
C ILE A 59 3.72 9.82 -6.65
N SER A 60 3.11 8.67 -6.89
CA SER A 60 1.95 8.18 -6.16
C SER A 60 2.38 7.38 -4.94
N LEU A 61 1.70 7.58 -3.83
CA LEU A 61 2.00 6.99 -2.53
C LEU A 61 0.71 6.40 -1.93
N LYS A 62 0.78 5.16 -1.48
CA LYS A 62 -0.33 4.50 -0.79
C LYS A 62 0.22 3.57 0.29
N ALA A 63 -0.49 3.51 1.40
CA ALA A 63 -0.37 2.45 2.40
C ALA A 63 -1.76 1.91 2.72
N GLU A 64 -1.86 0.59 2.86
CA GLU A 64 -3.10 -0.13 3.12
C GLU A 64 -2.90 -1.12 4.26
N THR A 65 -3.92 -1.32 5.09
CA THR A 65 -3.90 -2.34 6.13
C THR A 65 -4.82 -3.50 5.76
N HIS A 66 -4.36 -4.73 5.97
CA HIS A 66 -5.17 -5.92 5.73
C HIS A 66 -4.91 -6.97 6.81
N ASN A 67 -5.50 -6.77 7.98
CA ASN A 67 -5.10 -7.43 9.22
C ASN A 67 -5.77 -8.79 9.42
N PHE A 68 -7.07 -8.78 9.73
CA PHE A 68 -7.79 -10.00 10.08
C PHE A 68 -7.83 -11.04 8.95
N PRO A 69 -8.09 -10.68 7.70
CA PRO A 69 -8.03 -11.65 6.60
C PRO A 69 -6.64 -12.28 6.43
N THR A 70 -5.57 -11.52 6.66
CA THR A 70 -4.19 -12.04 6.64
C THR A 70 -3.92 -13.00 7.81
N THR A 71 -4.61 -12.84 8.93
CA THR A 71 -4.51 -13.78 10.05
C THR A 71 -5.20 -15.11 9.75
N VAL A 72 -6.37 -15.07 9.11
CA VAL A 72 -7.22 -16.25 8.83
C VAL A 72 -6.74 -17.02 7.62
N GLU A 73 -6.50 -16.33 6.52
CA GLU A 73 -6.05 -16.87 5.23
C GLU A 73 -4.84 -16.06 4.74
N PRO A 74 -3.64 -16.36 5.25
CA PRO A 74 -2.49 -15.49 5.09
C PRO A 74 -2.09 -15.19 3.65
N PHE A 75 -2.10 -16.21 2.76
CA PHE A 75 -1.74 -16.03 1.36
C PHE A 75 -2.71 -15.09 0.66
N SER A 76 -4.00 -15.44 0.66
CA SER A 76 -5.04 -14.67 -0.03
C SER A 76 -5.29 -13.31 0.64
N GLY A 77 -5.19 -13.26 1.97
CA GLY A 77 -5.32 -12.03 2.74
C GLY A 77 -4.22 -11.03 2.41
N ALA A 78 -2.97 -11.46 2.41
CA ALA A 78 -1.84 -10.59 2.07
C ALA A 78 -1.82 -10.21 0.58
N ALA A 79 -2.19 -11.12 -0.31
CA ALA A 79 -2.39 -10.83 -1.73
C ALA A 79 -3.43 -9.70 -1.91
N THR A 80 -4.55 -9.78 -1.20
CA THR A 80 -5.60 -8.76 -1.23
C THR A 80 -5.11 -7.42 -0.66
N GLY A 81 -4.31 -7.45 0.41
CA GLY A 81 -3.71 -6.25 0.99
C GLY A 81 -2.80 -5.52 0.02
N SER A 82 -1.86 -6.24 -0.60
CA SER A 82 -1.02 -5.67 -1.67
C SER A 82 -1.84 -5.23 -2.87
N GLY A 83 -2.85 -6.02 -3.24
CA GLY A 83 -3.77 -5.68 -4.32
C GLY A 83 -4.56 -4.41 -4.05
N GLY A 84 -4.96 -4.14 -2.80
CA GLY A 84 -5.68 -2.94 -2.40
C GLY A 84 -4.86 -1.68 -2.66
N GLU A 85 -3.61 -1.66 -2.20
CA GLU A 85 -2.74 -0.50 -2.40
C GLU A 85 -2.36 -0.29 -3.89
N ILE A 86 -2.15 -1.38 -4.65
CA ILE A 86 -1.87 -1.31 -6.08
C ILE A 86 -3.08 -0.75 -6.84
N ARG A 87 -4.27 -1.29 -6.57
CA ARG A 87 -5.52 -0.84 -7.24
C ARG A 87 -5.80 0.64 -6.98
N ASP A 88 -5.60 1.10 -5.75
CA ASP A 88 -5.82 2.51 -5.41
C ASP A 88 -4.85 3.43 -6.16
N ARG A 89 -3.59 3.02 -6.33
CA ARG A 89 -2.62 3.80 -7.11
C ARG A 89 -2.91 3.75 -8.60
N LEU A 90 -3.30 2.60 -9.15
CA LEU A 90 -3.71 2.48 -10.54
C LEU A 90 -4.93 3.36 -10.86
N ALA A 91 -5.87 3.49 -9.92
CA ALA A 91 -7.09 4.28 -10.07
C ALA A 91 -6.95 5.72 -9.56
N GLY A 92 -5.84 6.09 -8.94
CA GLY A 92 -5.62 7.42 -8.36
C GLY A 92 -5.54 8.52 -9.44
N GLY A 93 -6.25 9.62 -9.24
CA GLY A 93 -6.37 10.64 -10.28
C GLY A 93 -6.97 10.07 -11.56
N GLN A 94 -6.21 10.12 -12.65
CA GLN A 94 -6.52 9.49 -13.94
C GLN A 94 -5.64 8.27 -14.20
N GLY A 95 -4.87 7.85 -13.21
CA GLY A 95 -4.02 6.68 -13.22
C GLY A 95 -2.55 6.97 -12.91
N SER A 96 -1.90 5.98 -12.32
CA SER A 96 -0.45 5.96 -12.13
C SER A 96 0.07 4.53 -12.26
N LEU A 97 1.33 4.38 -12.62
CA LEU A 97 1.97 3.08 -12.80
C LEU A 97 2.68 2.67 -11.49
N PRO A 98 2.49 1.44 -11.01
CA PRO A 98 3.24 0.92 -9.86
C PRO A 98 4.73 0.79 -10.19
N LEU A 99 5.60 1.08 -9.23
CA LEU A 99 7.05 0.92 -9.35
C LEU A 99 7.60 -0.09 -8.36
N ALA A 100 7.24 0.06 -7.10
CA ALA A 100 7.77 -0.77 -6.03
C ALA A 100 6.82 -0.81 -4.84
N GLY A 101 6.81 -1.92 -4.14
CA GLY A 101 6.01 -2.13 -2.94
C GLY A 101 6.83 -2.54 -1.74
N THR A 102 6.21 -2.48 -0.59
CA THR A 102 6.71 -2.95 0.70
C THR A 102 5.60 -3.65 1.46
N ALA A 103 5.96 -4.60 2.32
CA ALA A 103 5.03 -5.22 3.24
C ALA A 103 5.65 -5.27 4.65
N VAL A 104 4.92 -4.77 5.63
CA VAL A 104 5.29 -4.83 7.04
C VAL A 104 4.31 -5.74 7.75
N TYR A 105 4.83 -6.67 8.54
CA TYR A 105 4.03 -7.57 9.34
C TYR A 105 4.31 -7.37 10.83
N MET A 106 3.25 -7.33 11.63
CA MET A 106 3.33 -7.35 13.07
C MET A 106 2.64 -8.63 13.53
N THR A 107 3.38 -9.51 14.20
CA THR A 107 2.89 -10.85 14.56
C THR A 107 3.31 -11.23 15.98
N PRO A 108 2.70 -12.27 16.59
CA PRO A 108 3.35 -12.95 17.70
C PRO A 108 4.75 -13.42 17.31
N TYR A 109 5.60 -13.65 18.32
CA TYR A 109 6.96 -14.14 18.06
C TYR A 109 6.96 -15.44 17.25
N PRO A 110 7.77 -15.54 16.18
CA PRO A 110 7.71 -16.69 15.24
C PRO A 110 8.10 -18.05 15.81
N ARG A 111 8.79 -18.11 16.94
CA ARG A 111 9.26 -19.34 17.63
C ARG A 111 10.07 -20.24 16.72
N ILE A 112 11.07 -19.65 16.08
CA ILE A 112 12.00 -20.37 15.19
C ILE A 112 12.90 -21.28 16.06
N ASN A 113 13.11 -22.50 15.61
CA ASN A 113 14.01 -23.49 16.25
C ASN A 113 13.66 -23.83 17.71
N ASP A 114 12.37 -24.06 18.01
CA ASP A 114 11.90 -24.41 19.35
C ASP A 114 12.37 -23.45 20.46
N SER A 115 12.65 -22.21 20.10
CA SER A 115 13.06 -21.23 21.08
C SER A 115 11.96 -21.04 22.12
N LYS A 116 12.32 -21.10 23.41
CA LYS A 116 11.41 -20.82 24.53
C LYS A 116 11.16 -19.33 24.75
N ILE A 117 11.51 -18.50 23.78
CA ILE A 117 11.33 -17.05 23.83
C ILE A 117 9.87 -16.73 23.53
N GLY A 118 9.28 -15.87 24.33
CA GLY A 118 7.88 -15.44 24.20
C GLY A 118 6.92 -16.30 25.02
N PHE A 119 5.62 -16.11 24.77
CA PHE A 119 4.56 -16.85 25.44
C PHE A 119 4.22 -18.13 24.68
N SER A 120 3.42 -19.01 25.31
CA SER A 120 2.78 -20.10 24.58
C SER A 120 1.92 -19.56 23.43
N GLU A 121 1.88 -20.31 22.34
CA GLU A 121 1.03 -19.95 21.21
C GLU A 121 -0.42 -19.79 21.65
N ARG A 122 -1.13 -18.81 21.08
CA ARG A 122 -2.53 -18.58 21.35
C ARG A 122 -3.37 -19.65 20.66
N ASN A 123 -4.23 -20.32 21.41
CA ASN A 123 -5.09 -21.40 20.90
C ASN A 123 -6.06 -20.96 19.80
N TRP A 124 -6.30 -19.65 19.68
CA TRP A 124 -7.21 -19.10 18.67
C TRP A 124 -6.51 -18.64 17.38
N LEU A 125 -5.18 -18.74 17.31
CA LEU A 125 -4.48 -18.54 16.05
C LEU A 125 -4.79 -19.72 15.12
N TYR A 126 -5.18 -19.40 13.89
CA TYR A 126 -5.53 -20.41 12.88
C TYR A 126 -4.32 -21.20 12.39
N GLN A 127 -3.14 -20.62 12.45
CA GLN A 127 -1.87 -21.19 12.02
C GLN A 127 -0.74 -20.67 12.91
N LYS A 128 0.41 -21.35 12.88
CA LYS A 128 1.61 -20.87 13.59
C LYS A 128 2.09 -19.53 13.02
N PRO A 129 2.62 -18.62 13.86
CA PRO A 129 3.09 -17.31 13.39
C PRO A 129 4.07 -17.38 12.21
N ILE A 130 5.00 -18.33 12.24
CA ILE A 130 5.96 -18.52 11.14
C ILE A 130 5.28 -18.95 9.82
N GLU A 131 4.27 -19.81 9.90
CA GLU A 131 3.51 -20.25 8.72
C GLU A 131 2.70 -19.09 8.12
N ILE A 132 2.10 -18.27 9.00
CA ILE A 132 1.39 -17.04 8.58
C ILE A 132 2.33 -16.13 7.83
N LEU A 133 3.53 -15.86 8.38
CA LEU A 133 4.51 -14.98 7.76
C LEU A 133 4.97 -15.46 6.38
N ILE A 134 5.29 -16.75 6.25
CA ILE A 134 5.72 -17.32 4.97
C ILE A 134 4.60 -17.22 3.93
N LYS A 135 3.38 -17.64 4.28
CA LYS A 135 2.24 -17.59 3.38
C LYS A 135 1.86 -16.17 3.01
N ALA A 136 1.83 -15.25 3.98
CA ALA A 136 1.52 -13.85 3.74
C ALA A 136 2.55 -13.18 2.82
N SER A 137 3.83 -13.40 3.07
CA SER A 137 4.90 -12.89 2.21
C SER A 137 4.78 -13.40 0.77
N ASN A 138 4.52 -14.70 0.61
CA ASN A 138 4.31 -15.29 -0.71
C ASN A 138 3.06 -14.71 -1.41
N GLY A 139 1.96 -14.52 -0.70
CA GLY A 139 0.74 -13.95 -1.26
C GLY A 139 0.90 -12.49 -1.70
N ALA A 140 1.55 -11.67 -0.88
CA ALA A 140 1.84 -10.28 -1.22
C ALA A 140 2.75 -10.18 -2.45
N SER A 141 3.80 -11.00 -2.52
CA SER A 141 4.73 -11.05 -3.66
C SER A 141 4.05 -11.55 -4.93
N ASP A 142 3.22 -12.59 -4.82
CA ASP A 142 2.47 -13.13 -5.96
C ASP A 142 1.59 -12.08 -6.63
N PHE A 143 0.85 -11.32 -5.81
CA PHE A 143 0.00 -10.25 -6.36
C PHE A 143 0.83 -9.13 -6.97
N GLY A 144 1.85 -8.66 -6.27
CA GLY A 144 2.74 -7.60 -6.77
C GLY A 144 3.39 -7.97 -8.11
N ASN A 145 3.91 -9.19 -8.23
CA ASN A 145 4.55 -9.68 -9.44
C ASN A 145 3.61 -9.70 -10.65
N LYS A 146 2.33 -10.01 -10.45
CA LYS A 146 1.30 -9.99 -11.52
C LYS A 146 1.06 -8.58 -12.08
N PHE A 147 1.32 -7.54 -11.30
CA PHE A 147 1.16 -6.14 -11.70
C PHE A 147 2.48 -5.43 -11.98
N GLY A 148 3.60 -6.16 -12.03
CA GLY A 148 4.91 -5.58 -12.26
C GLY A 148 5.41 -4.72 -11.10
N GLN A 149 4.89 -4.94 -9.89
CA GLN A 149 5.34 -4.27 -8.68
C GLN A 149 6.13 -5.25 -7.79
N PRO A 150 7.46 -5.24 -7.82
CA PRO A 150 8.23 -6.05 -6.89
C PRO A 150 8.09 -5.51 -5.45
N LEU A 151 8.05 -6.40 -4.47
CA LEU A 151 8.27 -6.05 -3.08
C LEU A 151 9.77 -5.88 -2.86
N ILE A 152 10.21 -4.64 -2.68
CA ILE A 152 11.64 -4.30 -2.57
C ILE A 152 12.14 -4.24 -1.14
N SER A 153 11.24 -4.16 -0.18
CA SER A 153 11.57 -4.18 1.24
C SER A 153 10.38 -4.67 2.07
N GLY A 154 10.67 -5.00 3.30
CA GLY A 154 9.66 -5.37 4.28
C GLY A 154 10.25 -5.33 5.68
N SER A 155 9.39 -5.47 6.67
CA SER A 155 9.79 -5.54 8.07
C SER A 155 8.90 -6.51 8.83
N LEU A 156 9.48 -7.18 9.80
CA LEU A 156 8.77 -7.97 10.78
C LEU A 156 8.94 -7.31 12.14
N LEU A 157 7.84 -6.98 12.78
CA LEU A 157 7.79 -6.47 14.14
C LEU A 157 7.08 -7.49 15.02
N THR A 158 7.67 -7.81 16.16
CA THR A 158 7.08 -8.71 17.16
C THR A 158 7.01 -8.01 18.49
N PHE A 159 5.96 -8.28 19.24
CA PHE A 159 5.82 -7.77 20.59
C PHE A 159 5.03 -8.76 21.44
N GLU A 160 5.64 -9.18 22.54
CA GLU A 160 5.00 -9.98 23.58
C GLU A 160 5.49 -9.45 24.94
N HIS A 161 4.56 -9.07 25.80
CA HIS A 161 4.84 -8.49 27.11
C HIS A 161 3.85 -9.02 28.15
N LYS A 162 4.36 -9.37 29.32
CA LYS A 162 3.55 -9.74 30.48
C LYS A 162 3.65 -8.63 31.53
N GLU A 163 2.51 -8.12 31.93
CA GLU A 163 2.38 -7.14 32.99
C GLU A 163 1.32 -7.62 33.97
N GLU A 164 1.69 -7.79 35.22
CA GLU A 164 0.85 -8.44 36.23
C GLU A 164 0.34 -9.81 35.74
N ASN A 165 -0.98 -9.95 35.57
CA ASN A 165 -1.63 -11.16 35.07
C ASN A 165 -2.15 -11.04 33.64
N LYS A 166 -1.74 -10.00 32.90
CA LYS A 166 -2.16 -9.76 31.52
C LYS A 166 -1.03 -10.00 30.55
N LEU A 167 -1.37 -10.59 29.42
CA LEU A 167 -0.47 -10.80 28.30
C LEU A 167 -0.84 -9.83 27.19
N TYR A 168 0.15 -9.07 26.73
CA TYR A 168 0.02 -8.11 25.64
C TYR A 168 0.86 -8.60 24.45
N GLY A 169 0.35 -8.46 23.24
CA GLY A 169 1.09 -8.86 22.06
C GLY A 169 0.32 -8.56 20.77
N PHE A 170 0.96 -8.79 19.65
CA PHE A 170 0.29 -8.77 18.35
C PHE A 170 -0.45 -10.10 18.14
N ASP A 171 -1.51 -10.32 18.87
CA ASP A 171 -2.29 -11.56 18.80
C ASP A 171 -2.97 -11.77 17.45
N LYS A 172 -3.22 -10.70 16.70
CA LYS A 172 -3.62 -10.71 15.29
C LYS A 172 -2.48 -10.18 14.45
N VAL A 173 -2.31 -10.75 13.27
CA VAL A 173 -1.39 -10.16 12.29
C VAL A 173 -1.88 -8.77 11.91
N ILE A 174 -1.00 -7.80 11.98
CA ILE A 174 -1.20 -6.51 11.36
C ILE A 174 -0.33 -6.51 10.10
N MET A 175 -0.94 -6.34 8.95
CA MET A 175 -0.26 -6.18 7.69
C MET A 175 -0.41 -4.73 7.22
N LEU A 176 0.72 -4.11 6.92
CA LEU A 176 0.78 -2.83 6.21
C LEU A 176 1.40 -3.09 4.84
N ALA A 177 0.59 -3.01 3.80
CA ALA A 177 1.06 -3.01 2.43
C ALA A 177 1.25 -1.56 1.98
N GLY A 178 2.37 -1.25 1.40
CA GLY A 178 2.67 0.08 0.91
C GLY A 178 3.32 0.04 -0.47
N GLY A 179 3.23 1.14 -1.19
CA GLY A 179 3.88 1.20 -2.48
C GLY A 179 4.01 2.61 -3.03
N ILE A 180 4.91 2.72 -3.97
CA ILE A 180 5.15 3.91 -4.76
C ILE A 180 4.91 3.63 -6.24
N GLY A 181 4.46 4.65 -6.94
CA GLY A 181 4.28 4.62 -8.38
C GLY A 181 4.57 5.99 -8.97
N PHE A 182 4.41 6.13 -10.27
CA PHE A 182 4.55 7.41 -10.95
C PHE A 182 3.44 7.64 -11.97
N GLY A 183 3.17 8.89 -12.26
CA GLY A 183 2.22 9.31 -13.28
C GLY A 183 2.57 10.67 -13.84
N LYS A 184 1.78 11.15 -14.79
CA LYS A 184 1.89 12.53 -15.27
C LYS A 184 1.26 13.48 -14.26
N TYR A 185 1.86 14.65 -14.10
CA TYR A 185 1.30 15.69 -13.22
C TYR A 185 -0.13 16.08 -13.66
N SER A 186 -0.40 16.11 -14.96
CA SER A 186 -1.75 16.36 -15.53
C SER A 186 -2.80 15.37 -15.04
N ASP A 187 -2.36 14.13 -14.77
CA ASP A 187 -3.24 13.01 -14.44
C ASP A 187 -3.40 12.80 -12.93
N SER A 188 -2.78 13.64 -12.11
CA SER A 188 -2.84 13.55 -10.63
C SER A 188 -4.21 13.87 -10.02
N LYS A 189 -5.15 14.38 -10.81
CA LYS A 189 -6.50 14.75 -10.38
C LYS A 189 -7.55 14.05 -11.23
N LYS A 190 -8.60 13.56 -10.58
CA LYS A 190 -9.77 13.01 -11.28
C LYS A 190 -10.44 14.08 -12.14
N LYS A 191 -10.93 13.68 -13.31
CA LYS A 191 -11.78 14.53 -14.14
C LYS A 191 -13.10 14.79 -13.43
N LYS A 192 -13.72 15.93 -13.72
CA LYS A 192 -15.08 16.19 -13.27
C LYS A 192 -16.02 15.22 -13.97
N ILE A 193 -16.94 14.63 -13.22
CA ILE A 193 -18.02 13.80 -13.76
C ILE A 193 -18.88 14.68 -14.66
N GLN A 194 -19.16 14.19 -15.87
CA GLN A 194 -20.10 14.84 -16.80
C GLN A 194 -21.42 14.11 -16.75
N GLU A 195 -22.52 14.84 -16.86
CA GLU A 195 -23.87 14.29 -16.94
C GLU A 195 -23.98 13.35 -18.15
N GLY A 196 -24.57 12.18 -17.96
CA GLY A 196 -24.71 11.16 -19.01
C GLY A 196 -23.58 10.14 -19.11
N LEU A 197 -22.48 10.27 -18.33
CA LEU A 197 -21.47 9.23 -18.23
C LEU A 197 -21.96 8.07 -17.36
N SER A 198 -21.86 6.86 -17.87
CA SER A 198 -22.09 5.66 -17.07
C SER A 198 -20.85 5.31 -16.25
N LEU A 199 -21.03 4.51 -15.16
CA LEU A 199 -19.92 4.00 -14.35
C LEU A 199 -18.92 3.13 -15.14
N ILE A 200 -19.29 2.66 -16.32
CA ILE A 200 -18.43 1.88 -17.23
C ILE A 200 -17.44 2.77 -17.99
N HIS A 201 -17.68 4.07 -18.04
CA HIS A 201 -16.88 5.04 -18.80
C HIS A 201 -16.07 5.99 -17.89
N ILE A 202 -15.99 5.67 -16.60
CA ILE A 202 -15.20 6.44 -15.63
C ILE A 202 -13.78 5.91 -15.57
#